data_c3e7d871a5a4d965dadc6987e27e8364
#
_entry.id   c3e7d871a5a4d965dadc6987e27e8364
#
_cell.length_a   1.000
_cell.length_b   1.000
_cell.length_c   1.000
_cell.angle_alpha   90.00
_cell.angle_beta   90.00
_cell.angle_gamma   90.00
#
_symmetry.space_group_name_H-M   'P 1'
#
loop_
_entity.id
_entity.type
_entity.pdbx_description
1 polymer ?
#
loop_
_entity_poly.entity_id
_entity_poly.type
_entity_poly.pdbx_seq_one_letter_code
_entity_poly.pdbx_strand_id
1 'polypeptide(L)'
;MHPGKFVVLPLDDPSRACRSTTVELVTVSGSCVVRAGAVVAVLLALAGVPSCGNSVHPIPAPSVVPHGPFAPVTQLVNDAVAAPRLPGAVVEIGHAGKIVFRQAFGWRKLPDEPGLDGSPSPAEPMTEDTIFDLASLTKPLATSVALLQLYEKSLVGIDEPVQTYLPDFNPAHDPRRAQVTLRMLLTHTSGAGGDLSHQGPWGLTEADKADGVHRALTAPLAFDPGTTFHYSDINFIILGALIEKITGEPLDVYVQDNVFAPLGMADTRYLPAAKSCGSRQIIGTAIAFDKATHTPCSAGTWSSELLTRIAPTAHDEDSPGLNPNYDHLIRGTVHDPTARRMGGVAGSAGVFSTADDVGRYSQALLDRLAGRASPFPLKQSTLQLMTSPQQPGHTPAQLEAANNATRQAIEKAPNPTDSLLAPGYPAIAGQNLRGFSWDIDTELSKPRGMLFPIGSFGHSGFTGVSLWLDPGSDTYVIVLANVIHQRGGPPIVRLSGDIATTAAQVLHLYSN
;
A
#
# COMPACT_ATOMS: atom_id res chain seq x y z
N MET A 1 -6.21 -39.00 24.55
CA MET A 1 -7.54 -38.99 23.91
C MET A 1 -7.38 -38.34 22.56
N HIS A 2 -7.96 -38.90 21.51
CA HIS A 2 -7.60 -38.86 20.10
C HIS A 2 -7.33 -37.46 19.47
N PRO A 3 -6.37 -37.34 18.52
CA PRO A 3 -6.15 -36.14 17.71
C PRO A 3 -7.10 -36.14 16.50
N GLY A 4 -7.81 -35.03 16.33
CA GLY A 4 -8.65 -34.76 15.15
C GLY A 4 -7.79 -34.50 13.90
N LYS A 5 -8.06 -35.25 12.86
CA LYS A 5 -7.47 -35.10 11.54
C LYS A 5 -8.11 -33.89 10.83
N PHE A 6 -7.29 -32.93 10.40
CA PHE A 6 -7.70 -31.92 9.40
C PHE A 6 -7.70 -32.59 8.03
N VAL A 7 -8.85 -32.49 7.35
CA VAL A 7 -9.02 -32.91 5.94
C VAL A 7 -8.74 -31.68 5.09
N VAL A 8 -7.67 -31.73 4.29
CA VAL A 8 -7.39 -30.75 3.24
C VAL A 8 -8.20 -31.18 2.02
N LEU A 9 -9.11 -30.31 1.57
CA LEU A 9 -9.80 -30.48 0.30
C LEU A 9 -8.93 -29.90 -0.82
N PRO A 10 -8.80 -30.58 -1.96
CA PRO A 10 -8.04 -30.08 -3.11
C PRO A 10 -8.83 -28.98 -3.84
N LEU A 11 -8.12 -27.96 -4.30
CA LEU A 11 -8.60 -26.90 -5.18
C LEU A 11 -8.84 -27.47 -6.58
N ASP A 12 -10.06 -27.31 -7.08
CA ASP A 12 -10.46 -27.73 -8.42
C ASP A 12 -9.81 -26.89 -9.52
N ASP A 13 -9.35 -27.61 -10.55
CA ASP A 13 -8.76 -27.15 -11.82
C ASP A 13 -9.82 -26.46 -12.72
N PRO A 14 -9.60 -25.23 -13.22
CA PRO A 14 -10.56 -24.50 -14.07
C PRO A 14 -10.45 -24.83 -15.57
N SER A 15 -10.22 -26.07 -15.97
CA SER A 15 -10.22 -26.47 -17.37
C SER A 15 -11.33 -27.46 -17.69
N ARG A 16 -12.61 -27.07 -17.63
CA ARG A 16 -13.69 -27.80 -18.31
C ARG A 16 -14.71 -26.87 -18.97
N ALA A 17 -14.71 -27.03 -20.29
CA ALA A 17 -15.53 -26.37 -21.27
C ALA A 17 -17.03 -26.44 -21.01
N CYS A 18 -17.68 -25.39 -21.50
CA CYS A 18 -19.10 -25.24 -21.78
C CYS A 18 -19.74 -26.55 -22.38
N ARG A 19 -20.69 -27.16 -21.67
CA ARG A 19 -21.63 -28.12 -22.26
C ARG A 19 -23.02 -27.50 -22.22
N SER A 20 -23.62 -27.42 -23.40
CA SER A 20 -25.00 -27.03 -23.63
C SER A 20 -25.94 -27.98 -22.87
N THR A 21 -26.78 -27.44 -22.03
CA THR A 21 -27.91 -28.14 -21.41
C THR A 21 -29.10 -28.06 -22.35
N THR A 22 -29.43 -29.19 -23.01
CA THR A 22 -30.69 -29.40 -23.70
C THR A 22 -31.77 -29.64 -22.65
N VAL A 23 -32.80 -28.83 -22.66
CA VAL A 23 -34.01 -29.03 -21.82
C VAL A 23 -34.90 -30.04 -22.53
N GLU A 24 -35.04 -31.25 -22.01
CA GLU A 24 -36.09 -32.21 -22.43
C GLU A 24 -37.44 -31.83 -21.84
N LEU A 25 -38.40 -31.60 -22.76
CA LEU A 25 -39.80 -31.45 -22.41
C LEU A 25 -40.40 -32.82 -22.10
N VAL A 26 -40.78 -33.06 -20.87
CA VAL A 26 -41.60 -34.22 -20.52
C VAL A 26 -43.06 -33.93 -20.86
N THR A 27 -43.57 -34.62 -21.84
CA THR A 27 -45.01 -34.66 -22.18
C THR A 27 -45.74 -35.64 -21.28
N VAL A 28 -46.64 -35.15 -20.45
CA VAL A 28 -47.64 -35.97 -19.75
C VAL A 28 -48.90 -36.04 -20.61
N SER A 29 -49.22 -37.25 -21.14
CA SER A 29 -50.46 -37.52 -21.86
C SER A 29 -51.59 -37.73 -20.87
N GLY A 30 -52.61 -36.88 -20.93
CA GLY A 30 -53.93 -37.10 -20.29
C GLY A 30 -55.02 -36.79 -21.31
N SER A 31 -55.74 -37.83 -21.71
CA SER A 31 -56.88 -37.77 -22.65
C SER A 31 -58.07 -37.10 -22.01
N CYS A 32 -58.68 -36.15 -22.68
CA CYS A 32 -60.10 -35.87 -22.57
C CYS A 32 -60.65 -35.15 -23.82
N VAL A 33 -61.82 -35.55 -24.18
CA VAL A 33 -62.63 -35.46 -25.35
C VAL A 33 -63.10 -34.03 -25.75
N VAL A 34 -62.89 -33.71 -27.03
CA VAL A 34 -63.73 -32.99 -28.07
C VAL A 34 -64.74 -31.95 -27.65
N ARG A 35 -64.61 -30.69 -28.18
CA ARG A 35 -65.63 -29.99 -28.95
C ARG A 35 -64.98 -28.97 -29.90
N ALA A 36 -65.48 -28.98 -31.14
CA ALA A 36 -65.04 -28.12 -32.23
C ALA A 36 -65.43 -26.64 -31.99
N GLY A 37 -64.47 -25.75 -32.21
CA GLY A 37 -64.73 -24.31 -32.33
C GLY A 37 -63.61 -23.70 -33.19
N ALA A 38 -64.02 -23.04 -34.29
CA ALA A 38 -63.14 -22.41 -35.25
C ALA A 38 -62.21 -21.39 -34.58
N VAL A 39 -60.89 -21.57 -34.73
CA VAL A 39 -59.88 -20.61 -34.33
C VAL A 39 -59.37 -19.90 -35.57
N VAL A 40 -59.67 -18.63 -35.68
CA VAL A 40 -59.06 -17.70 -36.66
C VAL A 40 -57.61 -17.48 -36.22
N ALA A 41 -56.66 -17.95 -37.04
CA ALA A 41 -55.25 -17.66 -36.79
C ALA A 41 -54.94 -16.21 -37.22
N VAL A 42 -54.72 -15.34 -36.26
CA VAL A 42 -54.12 -14.01 -36.48
C VAL A 42 -52.60 -14.18 -36.44
N LEU A 43 -51.97 -14.15 -37.59
CA LEU A 43 -50.51 -14.05 -37.70
C LEU A 43 -50.08 -12.62 -37.32
N LEU A 44 -49.66 -12.45 -36.09
CA LEU A 44 -48.91 -11.26 -35.65
C LEU A 44 -47.46 -11.42 -36.13
N ALA A 45 -47.12 -10.71 -37.23
CA ALA A 45 -45.73 -10.50 -37.60
C ALA A 45 -45.03 -9.64 -36.53
N LEU A 46 -44.28 -10.28 -35.65
CA LEU A 46 -43.32 -9.57 -34.77
C LEU A 46 -42.18 -9.06 -35.66
N ALA A 47 -42.26 -7.80 -36.08
CA ALA A 47 -41.13 -7.06 -36.61
C ALA A 47 -40.09 -6.98 -35.48
N GLY A 48 -39.01 -7.74 -35.61
CA GLY A 48 -37.85 -7.65 -34.73
C GLY A 48 -37.30 -6.22 -34.80
N VAL A 49 -37.45 -5.47 -33.73
CA VAL A 49 -36.71 -4.23 -33.50
C VAL A 49 -35.26 -4.64 -33.31
N PRO A 50 -34.32 -4.21 -34.16
CA PRO A 50 -32.90 -4.45 -33.86
C PRO A 50 -32.59 -3.72 -32.56
N SER A 51 -32.34 -4.49 -31.52
CA SER A 51 -31.73 -3.96 -30.30
C SER A 51 -30.34 -3.48 -30.67
N CYS A 52 -30.19 -2.17 -30.92
CA CYS A 52 -28.89 -1.53 -30.91
C CYS A 52 -28.37 -1.61 -29.48
N GLY A 53 -27.81 -2.73 -29.12
CA GLY A 53 -26.92 -2.79 -27.97
C GLY A 53 -25.76 -1.86 -28.27
N ASN A 54 -25.74 -0.67 -27.68
CA ASN A 54 -24.55 0.12 -27.62
C ASN A 54 -23.51 -0.72 -26.84
N SER A 55 -22.69 -1.45 -27.57
CA SER A 55 -21.44 -1.97 -27.01
C SER A 55 -20.60 -0.73 -26.68
N VAL A 56 -20.68 -0.31 -25.44
CA VAL A 56 -19.76 0.69 -24.90
C VAL A 56 -18.37 0.03 -24.97
N HIS A 57 -17.63 0.34 -26.03
CA HIS A 57 -16.23 -0.05 -26.10
C HIS A 57 -15.53 0.69 -24.95
N PRO A 58 -14.80 -0.01 -24.07
CA PRO A 58 -14.05 0.65 -23.02
C PRO A 58 -13.10 1.67 -23.66
N ILE A 59 -13.12 2.90 -23.17
CA ILE A 59 -12.20 3.94 -23.62
C ILE A 59 -10.78 3.43 -23.31
N PRO A 60 -9.91 3.24 -24.31
CA PRO A 60 -8.56 2.76 -24.06
C PRO A 60 -7.80 3.77 -23.18
N ALA A 61 -7.05 3.28 -22.21
CA ALA A 61 -6.24 4.13 -21.36
C ALA A 61 -5.19 4.90 -22.21
N PRO A 62 -4.87 6.14 -21.84
CA PRO A 62 -3.81 6.89 -22.48
C PRO A 62 -2.49 6.12 -22.39
N SER A 63 -1.84 5.87 -23.53
CA SER A 63 -0.52 5.27 -23.59
C SER A 63 0.54 6.37 -23.79
N VAL A 64 1.68 6.20 -23.12
CA VAL A 64 2.85 7.06 -23.29
C VAL A 64 3.71 6.49 -24.42
N VAL A 65 4.16 7.32 -25.35
CA VAL A 65 5.07 6.87 -26.42
C VAL A 65 6.45 6.57 -25.80
N PRO A 66 6.95 5.32 -25.89
CA PRO A 66 8.27 4.98 -25.38
C PRO A 66 9.35 5.77 -26.14
N HIS A 67 10.21 6.48 -25.43
CA HIS A 67 11.32 7.21 -26.01
C HIS A 67 12.53 7.29 -25.05
N GLY A 68 13.71 7.54 -25.60
CA GLY A 68 14.95 7.67 -24.83
C GLY A 68 15.39 6.34 -24.15
N PRO A 69 16.37 6.43 -23.25
CA PRO A 69 16.94 5.22 -22.61
C PRO A 69 15.94 4.41 -21.79
N PHE A 70 14.96 5.07 -21.17
CA PHE A 70 13.93 4.43 -20.34
C PHE A 70 12.69 3.96 -21.12
N ALA A 71 12.74 3.89 -22.46
CA ALA A 71 11.67 3.31 -23.27
C ALA A 71 11.22 1.91 -22.81
N PRO A 72 12.11 0.99 -22.33
CA PRO A 72 11.68 -0.29 -21.79
C PRO A 72 10.82 -0.16 -20.51
N VAL A 73 11.13 0.78 -19.63
CA VAL A 73 10.30 1.07 -18.43
C VAL A 73 8.93 1.59 -18.86
N THR A 74 8.89 2.52 -19.82
CA THR A 74 7.63 3.06 -20.37
C THR A 74 6.77 1.93 -20.96
N GLN A 75 7.36 0.98 -21.67
CA GLN A 75 6.64 -0.14 -22.25
C GLN A 75 6.05 -1.05 -21.17
N LEU A 76 6.83 -1.41 -20.14
CA LEU A 76 6.34 -2.23 -19.02
C LEU A 76 5.09 -1.64 -18.35
N VAL A 77 5.10 -0.32 -18.11
CA VAL A 77 3.96 0.34 -17.45
C VAL A 77 2.78 0.48 -18.39
N ASN A 78 2.99 0.81 -19.68
CA ASN A 78 1.92 0.82 -20.67
C ASN A 78 1.23 -0.54 -20.78
N ASP A 79 2.00 -1.63 -20.81
CA ASP A 79 1.46 -2.99 -20.89
C ASP A 79 0.62 -3.32 -19.65
N ALA A 80 1.07 -2.90 -18.48
CA ALA A 80 0.34 -3.08 -17.23
C ALA A 80 -0.96 -2.27 -17.19
N VAL A 81 -0.94 -1.03 -17.69
CA VAL A 81 -2.12 -0.15 -17.80
C VAL A 81 -3.11 -0.65 -18.86
N ALA A 82 -2.62 -1.23 -19.95
CA ALA A 82 -3.47 -1.84 -20.96
C ALA A 82 -4.18 -3.12 -20.46
N ALA A 83 -3.62 -3.78 -19.45
CA ALA A 83 -4.32 -4.84 -18.74
C ALA A 83 -5.46 -4.24 -17.86
N PRO A 84 -6.64 -4.89 -17.78
CA PRO A 84 -7.81 -4.29 -17.10
C PRO A 84 -7.68 -4.17 -15.57
N ARG A 85 -6.46 -4.23 -15.00
CA ARG A 85 -6.23 -4.33 -13.56
C ARG A 85 -5.32 -3.25 -12.97
N LEU A 86 -4.79 -2.36 -13.78
CA LEU A 86 -4.02 -1.20 -13.34
C LEU A 86 -4.60 0.05 -13.98
N PRO A 87 -5.40 0.85 -13.28
CA PRO A 87 -5.95 2.09 -13.83
C PRO A 87 -4.86 3.05 -14.30
N GLY A 88 -3.85 3.28 -13.47
CA GLY A 88 -2.74 4.16 -13.78
C GLY A 88 -1.66 4.17 -12.72
N ALA A 89 -0.54 4.81 -13.04
CA ALA A 89 0.62 4.94 -12.16
C ALA A 89 1.42 6.20 -12.45
N VAL A 90 2.22 6.62 -11.46
CA VAL A 90 3.35 7.52 -11.64
C VAL A 90 4.61 6.77 -11.26
N VAL A 91 5.60 6.75 -12.16
CA VAL A 91 6.91 6.15 -11.93
C VAL A 91 7.96 7.23 -11.91
N GLU A 92 8.83 7.19 -10.90
CA GLU A 92 10.00 8.06 -10.81
C GLU A 92 11.25 7.25 -10.50
N ILE A 93 12.35 7.57 -11.19
CA ILE A 93 13.67 6.98 -10.97
C ILE A 93 14.66 8.11 -10.76
N GLY A 94 15.33 8.08 -9.61
CA GLY A 94 16.45 8.97 -9.31
C GLY A 94 17.78 8.21 -9.37
N HIS A 95 18.81 8.85 -9.88
CA HIS A 95 20.17 8.32 -9.92
C HIS A 95 21.20 9.44 -9.86
N ALA A 96 22.24 9.25 -9.04
CA ALA A 96 23.36 10.19 -8.89
C ALA A 96 22.91 11.63 -8.63
N GLY A 97 21.94 11.81 -7.74
CA GLY A 97 21.42 13.13 -7.35
C GLY A 97 20.46 13.78 -8.35
N LYS A 98 19.98 13.06 -9.36
CA LYS A 98 19.10 13.59 -10.41
C LYS A 98 17.90 12.69 -10.64
N ILE A 99 16.75 13.27 -10.94
CA ILE A 99 15.62 12.54 -11.50
C ILE A 99 15.98 12.22 -12.95
N VAL A 100 16.14 10.93 -13.28
CA VAL A 100 16.49 10.46 -14.63
C VAL A 100 15.29 9.95 -15.41
N PHE A 101 14.20 9.68 -14.71
CA PHE A 101 12.92 9.33 -15.32
C PHE A 101 11.77 9.75 -14.39
N ARG A 102 10.74 10.37 -14.93
CA ARG A 102 9.44 10.60 -14.27
C ARG A 102 8.36 10.61 -15.33
N GLN A 103 7.30 9.84 -15.12
CA GLN A 103 6.21 9.74 -16.08
C GLN A 103 4.93 9.28 -15.41
N ALA A 104 3.79 9.90 -15.81
CA ALA A 104 2.45 9.48 -15.47
C ALA A 104 1.85 8.61 -16.59
N PHE A 105 1.07 7.58 -16.21
CA PHE A 105 0.49 6.58 -17.10
C PHE A 105 -0.98 6.34 -16.78
N GLY A 106 -1.82 6.17 -17.79
CA GLY A 106 -3.20 5.73 -17.63
C GLY A 106 -4.11 6.76 -16.96
N TRP A 107 -5.04 6.26 -16.16
CA TRP A 107 -6.11 7.01 -15.54
C TRP A 107 -5.91 7.18 -14.03
N ARG A 108 -6.11 8.41 -13.54
CA ARG A 108 -6.26 8.68 -12.12
C ARG A 108 -7.61 8.19 -11.61
N LYS A 109 -8.70 8.45 -12.37
CA LYS A 109 -10.06 7.96 -12.14
C LYS A 109 -10.58 7.31 -13.42
N LEU A 110 -11.22 6.15 -13.29
CA LEU A 110 -11.78 5.42 -14.43
C LEU A 110 -13.02 6.13 -15.01
N PRO A 111 -13.39 5.87 -16.27
CA PRO A 111 -14.63 6.37 -16.85
C PRO A 111 -15.84 5.84 -16.07
N ASP A 112 -16.92 6.62 -16.09
CA ASP A 112 -18.22 6.29 -15.49
C ASP A 112 -18.24 6.13 -13.95
N GLU A 113 -17.09 6.29 -13.29
CA GLU A 113 -17.03 6.35 -11.84
C GLU A 113 -17.47 7.71 -11.31
N PRO A 114 -17.89 7.76 -10.03
CA PRO A 114 -18.28 9.02 -9.41
C PRO A 114 -17.20 10.09 -9.50
N GLY A 115 -17.58 11.26 -9.95
CA GLY A 115 -16.81 12.49 -9.80
C GLY A 115 -16.83 12.99 -8.36
N LEU A 116 -16.24 14.17 -8.14
CA LEU A 116 -16.20 14.79 -6.81
C LEU A 116 -17.59 15.09 -6.23
N ASP A 117 -18.59 15.31 -7.09
CA ASP A 117 -19.96 15.56 -6.68
C ASP A 117 -20.83 14.28 -6.56
N GLY A 118 -20.21 13.12 -6.65
CA GLY A 118 -20.88 11.82 -6.55
C GLY A 118 -21.63 11.38 -7.79
N SER A 119 -21.73 12.23 -8.83
CA SER A 119 -22.34 11.85 -10.12
C SER A 119 -21.35 11.14 -11.02
N PRO A 120 -21.78 10.22 -11.93
CA PRO A 120 -20.91 9.65 -12.94
C PRO A 120 -20.21 10.75 -13.75
N SER A 121 -18.92 10.63 -13.96
CA SER A 121 -18.14 11.66 -14.64
C SER A 121 -17.10 11.04 -15.58
N PRO A 122 -16.58 11.82 -16.57
CA PRO A 122 -15.52 11.35 -17.45
C PRO A 122 -14.29 10.84 -16.72
N ALA A 123 -13.50 9.99 -17.37
CA ALA A 123 -12.21 9.56 -16.86
C ALA A 123 -11.30 10.76 -16.60
N GLU A 124 -10.48 10.66 -15.55
CA GLU A 124 -9.46 11.67 -15.24
C GLU A 124 -8.08 11.10 -15.59
N PRO A 125 -7.29 11.74 -16.45
CA PRO A 125 -5.95 11.26 -16.77
C PRO A 125 -5.04 11.32 -15.54
N MET A 126 -4.11 10.37 -15.43
CA MET A 126 -3.03 10.43 -14.46
C MET A 126 -2.11 11.60 -14.78
N THR A 127 -1.63 12.30 -13.76
CA THR A 127 -0.66 13.42 -13.88
C THR A 127 0.49 13.18 -12.92
N GLU A 128 1.66 13.74 -13.21
CA GLU A 128 2.86 13.55 -12.37
C GLU A 128 2.70 14.14 -10.96
N ASP A 129 1.80 15.10 -10.79
CA ASP A 129 1.43 15.72 -9.52
C ASP A 129 0.25 15.03 -8.81
N THR A 130 -0.16 13.86 -9.30
CA THR A 130 -1.20 13.05 -8.64
C THR A 130 -0.77 12.64 -7.25
N ILE A 131 -1.68 12.82 -6.29
CA ILE A 131 -1.49 12.47 -4.88
C ILE A 131 -2.08 11.07 -4.65
N PHE A 132 -1.32 10.21 -3.99
CA PHE A 132 -1.70 8.82 -3.69
C PHE A 132 -1.75 8.57 -2.19
N ASP A 133 -2.66 7.68 -1.76
CA ASP A 133 -2.61 7.07 -0.44
C ASP A 133 -1.40 6.13 -0.37
N LEU A 134 -0.43 6.49 0.46
CA LEU A 134 0.82 5.75 0.58
C LEU A 134 0.72 4.48 1.42
N ALA A 135 -0.42 4.22 2.06
CA ALA A 135 -0.61 3.05 2.91
C ALA A 135 0.59 2.82 3.85
N SER A 136 1.17 1.63 3.82
CA SER A 136 2.27 1.24 4.71
C SER A 136 3.60 1.96 4.47
N LEU A 137 3.78 2.71 3.36
CA LEU A 137 4.92 3.63 3.26
C LEU A 137 4.89 4.73 4.34
N THR A 138 3.75 4.96 4.98
CA THR A 138 3.64 5.79 6.20
C THR A 138 4.66 5.38 7.28
N LYS A 139 4.92 4.08 7.42
CA LYS A 139 5.81 3.54 8.45
C LYS A 139 7.24 4.07 8.33
N PRO A 140 7.94 3.88 7.20
CA PRO A 140 9.31 4.39 7.04
C PRO A 140 9.38 5.90 6.78
N LEU A 141 8.39 6.50 6.12
CA LEU A 141 8.46 7.91 5.76
C LEU A 141 8.11 8.85 6.91
N ALA A 142 7.24 8.43 7.81
CA ALA A 142 6.74 9.26 8.92
C ALA A 142 7.12 8.70 10.30
N THR A 143 6.52 7.58 10.68
CA THR A 143 6.54 7.08 12.06
C THR A 143 7.93 6.71 12.54
N SER A 144 8.70 5.98 11.74
CA SER A 144 10.06 5.58 12.14
C SER A 144 11.02 6.76 12.21
N VAL A 145 10.91 7.73 11.30
CA VAL A 145 11.73 8.95 11.36
C VAL A 145 11.40 9.75 12.62
N ALA A 146 10.11 9.95 12.91
CA ALA A 146 9.66 10.65 14.11
C ALA A 146 10.17 9.96 15.40
N LEU A 147 10.03 8.63 15.48
CA LEU A 147 10.54 7.88 16.63
C LEU A 147 12.05 8.01 16.79
N LEU A 148 12.80 7.93 15.69
CA LEU A 148 14.25 8.04 15.72
C LEU A 148 14.74 9.46 16.05
N GLN A 149 13.97 10.49 15.77
CA GLN A 149 14.22 11.84 16.30
C GLN A 149 14.10 11.89 17.83
N LEU A 150 13.12 11.18 18.41
CA LEU A 150 12.99 11.06 19.87
C LEU A 150 14.16 10.27 20.47
N TYR A 151 14.62 9.22 19.77
CA TYR A 151 15.84 8.48 20.14
C TYR A 151 17.07 9.38 20.12
N GLU A 152 17.29 10.22 19.10
CA GLU A 152 18.40 11.16 19.04
C GLU A 152 18.38 12.22 20.14
N LYS A 153 17.19 12.55 20.62
CA LYS A 153 16.96 13.44 21.77
C LYS A 153 17.08 12.72 23.13
N SER A 154 17.39 11.42 23.13
CA SER A 154 17.44 10.56 24.33
C SER A 154 16.13 10.52 25.12
N LEU A 155 14.99 10.73 24.44
CA LEU A 155 13.66 10.64 25.05
C LEU A 155 13.14 9.21 25.05
N VAL A 156 13.67 8.36 24.18
CA VAL A 156 13.35 6.92 24.09
C VAL A 156 14.63 6.11 23.85
N GLY A 157 14.68 4.87 24.38
CA GLY A 157 15.71 3.87 24.07
C GLY A 157 15.15 2.80 23.14
N ILE A 158 15.87 2.49 22.05
CA ILE A 158 15.39 1.51 21.05
C ILE A 158 15.24 0.11 21.65
N ASP A 159 16.08 -0.26 22.61
CA ASP A 159 16.05 -1.56 23.29
C ASP A 159 15.27 -1.53 24.60
N GLU A 160 14.65 -0.41 24.93
CA GLU A 160 13.80 -0.29 26.11
C GLU A 160 12.44 -0.96 25.88
N PRO A 161 11.86 -1.59 26.92
CA PRO A 161 10.53 -2.17 26.84
C PRO A 161 9.45 -1.13 26.55
N VAL A 162 8.47 -1.48 25.71
CA VAL A 162 7.31 -0.63 25.37
C VAL A 162 6.57 -0.15 26.64
N GLN A 163 6.40 -1.04 27.63
CA GLN A 163 5.72 -0.72 28.88
C GLN A 163 6.37 0.40 29.69
N THR A 164 7.65 0.70 29.46
CA THR A 164 8.36 1.83 30.08
C THR A 164 7.72 3.16 29.71
N TYR A 165 7.26 3.29 28.47
CA TYR A 165 6.67 4.51 27.92
C TYR A 165 5.14 4.47 27.89
N LEU A 166 4.59 3.28 27.70
CA LEU A 166 3.16 3.00 27.61
C LEU A 166 2.78 1.90 28.62
N PRO A 167 2.54 2.22 29.89
CA PRO A 167 2.22 1.22 30.92
C PRO A 167 1.00 0.37 30.59
N ASP A 168 0.02 0.95 29.88
CA ASP A 168 -1.20 0.26 29.43
C ASP A 168 -0.92 -0.83 28.39
N PHE A 169 0.31 -0.94 27.87
CA PHE A 169 0.73 -2.07 27.04
C PHE A 169 0.82 -3.37 27.86
N ASN A 170 1.12 -3.31 29.14
CA ASN A 170 1.25 -4.51 29.98
C ASN A 170 0.62 -4.34 31.38
N PRO A 171 -0.69 -4.06 31.47
CA PRO A 171 -1.34 -3.81 32.79
C PRO A 171 -1.43 -5.08 33.65
N ALA A 172 -1.40 -6.27 33.02
CA ALA A 172 -1.46 -7.57 33.71
C ALA A 172 -0.08 -8.11 34.15
N HIS A 173 0.99 -7.37 33.88
CA HIS A 173 2.39 -7.79 34.16
C HIS A 173 2.76 -9.13 33.48
N ASP A 174 2.26 -9.37 32.27
CA ASP A 174 2.63 -10.54 31.46
C ASP A 174 4.14 -10.51 31.17
N PRO A 175 4.92 -11.54 31.54
CA PRO A 175 6.36 -11.58 31.31
C PRO A 175 6.75 -11.60 29.85
N ARG A 176 5.89 -12.05 28.94
CA ARG A 176 6.12 -11.99 27.50
C ARG A 176 6.03 -10.55 27.00
N ARG A 177 4.99 -9.83 27.39
CA ARG A 177 4.81 -8.40 27.02
C ARG A 177 5.90 -7.51 27.58
N ALA A 178 6.41 -7.84 28.78
CA ALA A 178 7.52 -7.13 29.41
C ALA A 178 8.82 -7.18 28.59
N GLN A 179 8.99 -8.16 27.70
CA GLN A 179 10.16 -8.32 26.83
C GLN A 179 10.06 -7.53 25.52
N VAL A 180 8.86 -7.06 25.15
CA VAL A 180 8.67 -6.36 23.87
C VAL A 180 9.33 -4.99 23.92
N THR A 181 10.35 -4.78 23.06
CA THR A 181 11.10 -3.52 22.93
C THR A 181 10.65 -2.70 21.74
N LEU A 182 11.07 -1.42 21.68
CA LEU A 182 10.81 -0.57 20.52
C LEU A 182 11.48 -1.13 19.24
N ARG A 183 12.67 -1.76 19.37
CA ARG A 183 13.31 -2.48 18.27
C ARG A 183 12.39 -3.55 17.69
N MET A 184 11.77 -4.36 18.53
CA MET A 184 10.87 -5.42 18.10
C MET A 184 9.63 -4.89 17.38
N LEU A 185 9.09 -3.74 17.78
CA LEU A 185 8.02 -3.07 17.04
C LEU A 185 8.49 -2.61 15.65
N LEU A 186 9.64 -1.93 15.57
CA LEU A 186 10.22 -1.40 14.33
C LEU A 186 10.60 -2.49 13.33
N THR A 187 10.89 -3.71 13.78
CA THR A 187 11.33 -4.84 12.94
C THR A 187 10.27 -5.91 12.75
N HIS A 188 9.05 -5.69 13.27
CA HIS A 188 7.95 -6.66 13.23
C HIS A 188 8.29 -8.02 13.86
N THR A 189 9.01 -7.99 14.98
CA THR A 189 9.38 -9.19 15.76
C THR A 189 8.80 -9.15 17.19
N SER A 190 7.83 -8.27 17.45
CA SER A 190 7.19 -8.12 18.77
C SER A 190 6.32 -9.29 19.19
N GLY A 191 5.92 -10.15 18.25
CA GLY A 191 4.95 -11.21 18.46
C GLY A 191 3.49 -10.75 18.32
N ALA A 192 3.21 -9.48 18.02
CA ALA A 192 1.84 -9.00 17.76
C ALA A 192 1.24 -9.64 16.51
N GLY A 193 -0.10 -9.76 16.46
CA GLY A 193 -0.85 -10.15 15.26
C GLY A 193 -0.72 -9.09 14.13
N GLY A 194 -1.21 -9.40 12.93
CA GLY A 194 -1.05 -8.53 11.75
C GLY A 194 -1.77 -7.19 11.91
N ASP A 195 -3.05 -7.20 12.21
CA ASP A 195 -3.89 -6.01 12.32
C ASP A 195 -4.96 -6.17 13.42
N LEU A 196 -5.66 -5.08 13.72
CA LEU A 196 -6.78 -5.07 14.66
C LEU A 196 -8.00 -5.77 14.06
N SER A 197 -8.83 -6.31 14.95
CA SER A 197 -10.12 -6.85 14.52
C SER A 197 -11.07 -5.72 14.11
N HIS A 198 -11.63 -5.82 12.91
CA HIS A 198 -12.66 -4.91 12.41
C HIS A 198 -14.09 -5.33 12.80
N GLN A 199 -14.23 -6.32 13.69
CA GLN A 199 -15.55 -6.72 14.17
C GLN A 199 -16.22 -5.61 14.99
N GLY A 200 -17.52 -5.42 14.73
CA GLY A 200 -18.33 -4.40 15.40
C GLY A 200 -18.23 -3.00 14.81
N PRO A 201 -19.00 -2.06 15.33
CA PRO A 201 -19.22 -0.74 14.74
C PRO A 201 -18.18 0.31 15.16
N TRP A 202 -17.14 -0.05 15.92
CA TRP A 202 -16.16 0.92 16.44
C TRP A 202 -15.53 1.74 15.30
N GLY A 203 -15.50 3.05 15.47
CA GLY A 203 -14.85 3.95 14.53
C GLY A 203 -15.50 4.07 13.13
N LEU A 204 -16.67 3.46 12.84
CA LEU A 204 -17.29 3.50 11.51
C LEU A 204 -18.11 4.76 11.25
N THR A 205 -18.92 5.16 12.21
CA THR A 205 -19.80 6.34 12.09
C THR A 205 -19.16 7.61 12.64
N GLU A 206 -18.29 7.45 13.61
CA GLU A 206 -17.47 8.48 14.21
C GLU A 206 -16.11 7.88 14.53
N ALA A 207 -15.04 8.60 14.17
CA ALA A 207 -13.67 8.12 14.39
C ALA A 207 -13.38 8.00 15.90
N ASP A 208 -12.77 6.87 16.29
CA ASP A 208 -12.38 6.60 17.67
C ASP A 208 -10.90 6.17 17.76
N LYS A 209 -10.04 7.17 17.77
CA LYS A 209 -8.59 6.94 17.90
C LYS A 209 -8.22 6.34 19.26
N ALA A 210 -8.93 6.73 20.32
CA ALA A 210 -8.64 6.25 21.66
C ALA A 210 -8.93 4.76 21.80
N ASP A 211 -10.06 4.27 21.26
CA ASP A 211 -10.39 2.84 21.24
C ASP A 211 -9.41 2.09 20.33
N GLY A 212 -9.05 2.63 19.17
CA GLY A 212 -8.04 2.03 18.28
C GLY A 212 -6.68 1.84 18.96
N VAL A 213 -6.20 2.84 19.67
CA VAL A 213 -4.95 2.74 20.48
C VAL A 213 -5.12 1.74 21.61
N HIS A 214 -6.22 1.77 22.35
CA HIS A 214 -6.50 0.80 23.41
C HIS A 214 -6.49 -0.65 22.87
N ARG A 215 -7.14 -0.91 21.74
CA ARG A 215 -7.14 -2.22 21.07
C ARG A 215 -5.73 -2.65 20.69
N ALA A 216 -4.91 -1.75 20.14
CA ALA A 216 -3.52 -2.06 19.79
C ALA A 216 -2.67 -2.40 21.04
N LEU A 217 -2.80 -1.61 22.08
CA LEU A 217 -2.09 -1.84 23.35
C LEU A 217 -2.48 -3.15 24.04
N THR A 218 -3.72 -3.60 23.87
CA THR A 218 -4.25 -4.81 24.52
C THR A 218 -4.33 -6.03 23.61
N ALA A 219 -4.00 -5.89 22.33
CA ALA A 219 -4.00 -7.00 21.37
C ALA A 219 -3.15 -8.17 21.85
N PRO A 220 -3.62 -9.42 21.76
CA PRO A 220 -2.87 -10.58 22.23
C PRO A 220 -1.60 -10.78 21.40
N LEU A 221 -0.52 -11.27 22.04
CA LEU A 221 0.66 -11.72 21.31
C LEU A 221 0.38 -13.08 20.67
N ALA A 222 0.51 -13.15 19.35
CA ALA A 222 0.34 -14.37 18.56
C ALA A 222 1.60 -15.27 18.61
N PHE A 223 2.78 -14.66 18.80
CA PHE A 223 4.08 -15.33 18.84
C PHE A 223 4.89 -14.88 20.05
N ASP A 224 5.96 -15.58 20.36
CA ASP A 224 6.89 -15.15 21.39
C ASP A 224 7.75 -13.98 20.88
N PRO A 225 7.94 -12.91 21.66
CA PRO A 225 8.71 -11.75 21.26
C PRO A 225 10.14 -12.12 20.85
N GLY A 226 10.62 -11.52 19.77
CA GLY A 226 11.98 -11.71 19.24
C GLY A 226 12.21 -13.00 18.45
N THR A 227 11.22 -13.89 18.33
CA THR A 227 11.42 -15.23 17.73
C THR A 227 11.07 -15.29 16.24
N THR A 228 10.10 -14.50 15.78
CA THR A 228 9.53 -14.61 14.44
C THR A 228 9.29 -13.24 13.84
N PHE A 229 9.66 -13.08 12.57
CA PHE A 229 9.18 -11.97 11.77
C PHE A 229 7.72 -12.21 11.42
N HIS A 230 6.87 -11.28 11.84
CA HIS A 230 5.45 -11.26 11.46
C HIS A 230 5.01 -9.81 11.26
N TYR A 231 4.77 -9.45 9.99
CA TYR A 231 4.36 -8.09 9.64
C TYR A 231 3.10 -7.68 10.42
N SER A 232 3.14 -6.51 11.07
CA SER A 232 2.08 -6.09 11.99
C SER A 232 1.85 -4.59 11.95
N ASP A 233 0.64 -4.17 11.60
CA ASP A 233 0.19 -2.78 11.69
C ASP A 233 0.02 -2.35 13.15
N ILE A 234 -0.34 -3.27 14.04
CA ILE A 234 -0.44 -3.04 15.50
C ILE A 234 0.85 -2.44 16.06
N ASN A 235 2.01 -2.93 15.62
CA ASN A 235 3.30 -2.41 16.06
C ASN A 235 3.42 -0.91 15.79
N PHE A 236 3.02 -0.47 14.62
CA PHE A 236 3.14 0.92 14.20
C PHE A 236 2.04 1.82 14.77
N ILE A 237 0.86 1.28 15.04
CA ILE A 237 -0.18 1.98 15.82
C ILE A 237 0.36 2.30 17.21
N ILE A 238 1.01 1.33 17.89
CA ILE A 238 1.65 1.51 19.18
C ILE A 238 2.77 2.56 19.11
N LEU A 239 3.63 2.52 18.08
CA LEU A 239 4.69 3.51 17.88
C LEU A 239 4.12 4.92 17.66
N GLY A 240 3.04 5.06 16.90
CA GLY A 240 2.34 6.34 16.72
C GLY A 240 1.81 6.89 18.05
N ALA A 241 1.15 6.05 18.85
CA ALA A 241 0.65 6.43 20.18
C ALA A 241 1.78 6.80 21.13
N LEU A 242 2.93 6.13 21.04
CA LEU A 242 4.12 6.46 21.83
C LEU A 242 4.67 7.83 21.45
N ILE A 243 4.78 8.15 20.17
CA ILE A 243 5.22 9.47 19.70
C ILE A 243 4.31 10.56 20.27
N GLU A 244 3.00 10.42 20.14
CA GLU A 244 2.02 11.37 20.68
C GLU A 244 2.14 11.51 22.22
N LYS A 245 2.35 10.40 22.93
CA LYS A 245 2.53 10.41 24.39
C LYS A 245 3.78 11.17 24.83
N ILE A 246 4.89 10.99 24.14
CA ILE A 246 6.18 11.61 24.50
C ILE A 246 6.23 13.09 24.08
N THR A 247 5.68 13.43 22.91
CA THR A 247 5.73 14.79 22.37
C THR A 247 4.61 15.68 22.91
N GLY A 248 3.48 15.09 23.29
CA GLY A 248 2.26 15.83 23.62
C GLY A 248 1.56 16.40 22.38
N GLU A 249 2.01 16.07 21.17
CA GLU A 249 1.49 16.56 19.91
C GLU A 249 0.80 15.44 19.11
N PRO A 250 -0.29 15.73 18.36
CA PRO A 250 -0.85 14.76 17.41
C PRO A 250 0.20 14.32 16.38
N LEU A 251 0.19 13.04 16.01
CA LEU A 251 1.20 12.46 15.10
C LEU A 251 1.25 13.18 13.75
N ASP A 252 0.12 13.55 13.19
CA ASP A 252 0.04 14.28 11.91
C ASP A 252 0.69 15.66 11.98
N VAL A 253 0.58 16.35 13.12
CA VAL A 253 1.23 17.66 13.34
C VAL A 253 2.73 17.45 13.51
N TYR A 254 3.14 16.53 14.39
CA TYR A 254 4.55 16.30 14.65
C TYR A 254 5.33 15.93 13.39
N VAL A 255 4.81 14.99 12.57
CA VAL A 255 5.51 14.58 11.34
C VAL A 255 5.47 15.65 10.26
N GLN A 256 4.39 16.45 10.18
CA GLN A 256 4.34 17.57 9.25
C GLN A 256 5.46 18.57 9.51
N ASP A 257 5.63 18.96 10.77
CA ASP A 257 6.56 20.01 11.16
C ASP A 257 8.01 19.53 11.25
N ASN A 258 8.23 18.28 11.68
CA ASN A 258 9.56 17.76 11.97
C ASN A 258 10.13 16.81 10.90
N VAL A 259 9.30 16.33 9.95
CA VAL A 259 9.74 15.40 8.90
C VAL A 259 9.48 15.98 7.52
N PHE A 260 8.22 16.26 7.16
CA PHE A 260 7.86 16.62 5.78
C PHE A 260 8.24 18.06 5.41
N ALA A 261 7.96 19.04 6.26
CA ALA A 261 8.29 20.44 6.00
C ALA A 261 9.81 20.69 5.86
N PRO A 262 10.69 20.12 6.71
CA PRO A 262 12.14 20.26 6.53
C PRO A 262 12.66 19.68 5.21
N LEU A 263 11.99 18.68 4.65
CA LEU A 263 12.32 18.06 3.37
C LEU A 263 11.71 18.78 2.15
N GLY A 264 10.89 19.81 2.38
CA GLY A 264 10.18 20.52 1.33
C GLY A 264 9.09 19.70 0.64
N MET A 265 8.53 18.70 1.34
CA MET A 265 7.47 17.81 0.86
C MET A 265 6.11 18.49 1.01
N ALA A 266 5.82 19.43 0.12
CA ALA A 266 4.67 20.33 0.23
C ALA A 266 3.31 19.64 0.06
N ASP A 267 3.25 18.57 -0.73
CA ASP A 267 2.04 17.80 -1.03
C ASP A 267 1.88 16.56 -0.11
N THR A 268 2.83 16.34 0.79
CA THR A 268 2.83 15.17 1.69
C THR A 268 2.24 15.51 3.04
N ARG A 269 1.23 14.75 3.46
CA ARG A 269 0.56 14.92 4.74
C ARG A 269 -0.38 13.77 5.08
N TYR A 270 -0.82 13.69 6.32
CA TYR A 270 -2.05 13.01 6.68
C TYR A 270 -3.27 13.83 6.22
N LEU A 271 -4.37 13.14 5.89
CA LEU A 271 -5.62 13.77 5.48
C LEU A 271 -6.79 13.39 6.41
N PRO A 272 -6.71 13.69 7.74
CA PRO A 272 -7.82 13.39 8.64
C PRO A 272 -9.09 14.16 8.23
N ALA A 273 -10.22 13.45 8.07
CA ALA A 273 -11.48 14.05 7.61
C ALA A 273 -11.94 15.21 8.51
N ALA A 274 -11.72 15.09 9.82
CA ALA A 274 -12.07 16.13 10.79
C ALA A 274 -11.31 17.45 10.59
N LYS A 275 -10.11 17.43 9.98
CA LYS A 275 -9.31 18.63 9.68
C LYS A 275 -9.49 19.12 8.23
N SER A 276 -10.42 18.56 7.47
CA SER A 276 -10.71 19.04 6.11
C SER A 276 -11.49 20.35 6.15
N CYS A 277 -11.26 21.20 5.13
CA CYS A 277 -11.97 22.49 4.93
C CYS A 277 -12.35 22.66 3.46
N GLY A 278 -13.09 23.71 3.14
CA GLY A 278 -13.61 23.96 1.79
C GLY A 278 -14.97 23.30 1.55
N SER A 279 -15.28 23.01 0.30
CA SER A 279 -16.57 22.45 -0.13
C SER A 279 -16.58 20.93 0.08
N ARG A 280 -17.11 20.49 1.22
CA ARG A 280 -17.10 19.07 1.59
C ARG A 280 -18.16 18.73 2.63
N GLN A 281 -18.52 17.45 2.70
CA GLN A 281 -19.28 16.85 3.78
C GLN A 281 -18.49 15.65 4.33
N ILE A 282 -18.67 15.32 5.60
CA ILE A 282 -18.15 14.12 6.23
C ILE A 282 -19.29 13.13 6.38
N ILE A 283 -19.11 11.91 5.90
CA ILE A 283 -20.05 10.79 6.05
C ILE A 283 -19.29 9.70 6.81
N GLY A 284 -19.71 9.42 8.06
CA GLY A 284 -18.94 8.53 8.92
C GLY A 284 -17.51 9.04 9.09
N THR A 285 -16.56 8.25 8.67
CA THR A 285 -15.11 8.57 8.73
C THR A 285 -14.51 9.00 7.40
N ALA A 286 -15.32 9.11 6.34
CA ALA A 286 -14.89 9.49 5.00
C ALA A 286 -15.32 10.93 4.66
N ILE A 287 -14.58 11.50 3.68
CA ILE A 287 -14.88 12.80 3.10
C ILE A 287 -15.58 12.61 1.74
N ALA A 288 -16.59 13.41 1.47
CA ALA A 288 -17.18 13.59 0.16
C ALA A 288 -17.22 15.08 -0.21
N PHE A 289 -17.08 15.38 -1.49
CA PHE A 289 -17.22 16.76 -1.97
C PHE A 289 -18.70 17.19 -1.93
N ASP A 290 -18.95 18.39 -1.41
CA ASP A 290 -20.30 18.98 -1.37
C ASP A 290 -20.23 20.48 -1.62
N LYS A 291 -20.77 20.92 -2.75
CA LYS A 291 -20.82 22.35 -3.12
C LYS A 291 -21.72 23.19 -2.22
N ALA A 292 -22.73 22.56 -1.61
CA ALA A 292 -23.69 23.26 -0.76
C ALA A 292 -23.11 23.58 0.63
N THR A 293 -22.13 22.81 1.06
CA THR A 293 -21.48 22.97 2.36
C THR A 293 -20.11 23.58 2.18
N HIS A 294 -19.80 24.66 2.91
CA HIS A 294 -18.47 25.26 2.90
C HIS A 294 -17.95 25.46 4.33
N THR A 295 -16.81 24.84 4.62
CA THR A 295 -16.12 25.00 5.90
C THR A 295 -14.91 25.89 5.68
N PRO A 296 -14.76 27.02 6.40
CA PRO A 296 -13.59 27.89 6.27
C PRO A 296 -12.29 27.16 6.59
N CYS A 297 -11.25 27.42 5.81
CA CYS A 297 -9.91 26.88 6.08
C CYS A 297 -9.18 27.74 7.11
N SER A 298 -8.44 27.10 8.00
CA SER A 298 -7.62 27.72 9.04
C SER A 298 -6.27 27.01 9.14
N ALA A 299 -5.37 27.52 9.95
CA ALA A 299 -4.10 26.82 10.23
C ALA A 299 -4.35 25.40 10.75
N GLY A 300 -3.59 24.44 10.25
CA GLY A 300 -3.72 23.02 10.62
C GLY A 300 -4.85 22.27 9.91
N THR A 301 -5.60 22.91 9.00
CA THR A 301 -6.58 22.26 8.12
C THR A 301 -5.99 21.99 6.72
N TRP A 302 -6.62 21.06 5.98
CA TRP A 302 -6.31 20.81 4.58
C TRP A 302 -7.52 21.07 3.69
N SER A 303 -7.29 21.65 2.51
CA SER A 303 -8.37 22.03 1.59
C SER A 303 -8.91 20.85 0.80
N SER A 304 -10.23 20.73 0.71
CA SER A 304 -10.92 19.77 -0.18
C SER A 304 -10.61 19.98 -1.67
N GLU A 305 -10.00 21.10 -2.06
CA GLU A 305 -9.48 21.30 -3.42
C GLU A 305 -8.41 20.26 -3.80
N LEU A 306 -7.65 19.74 -2.82
CA LEU A 306 -6.70 18.66 -3.06
C LEU A 306 -7.36 17.40 -3.65
N LEU A 307 -8.65 17.19 -3.41
CA LEU A 307 -9.39 16.05 -3.99
C LEU A 307 -9.29 16.01 -5.52
N THR A 308 -9.12 17.15 -6.17
CA THR A 308 -8.94 17.23 -7.63
C THR A 308 -7.66 16.55 -8.12
N ARG A 309 -6.64 16.46 -7.25
CA ARG A 309 -5.33 15.84 -7.55
C ARG A 309 -5.17 14.45 -6.93
N ILE A 310 -6.03 14.06 -5.99
CA ILE A 310 -5.93 12.76 -5.32
C ILE A 310 -6.52 11.68 -6.23
N ALA A 311 -5.77 10.59 -6.41
CA ALA A 311 -6.28 9.39 -7.06
C ALA A 311 -7.30 8.69 -6.14
N PRO A 312 -8.49 8.32 -6.63
CA PRO A 312 -9.32 7.37 -5.91
C PRO A 312 -8.53 6.08 -5.63
N THR A 313 -8.65 5.57 -4.41
CA THR A 313 -7.81 4.45 -3.94
C THR A 313 -8.51 3.11 -4.15
N ALA A 314 -9.77 3.00 -3.73
CA ALA A 314 -10.56 1.76 -3.82
C ALA A 314 -12.04 2.06 -3.54
N HIS A 315 -12.90 1.06 -3.74
CA HIS A 315 -14.21 1.06 -3.10
C HIS A 315 -14.08 0.66 -1.64
N ASP A 316 -14.89 1.25 -0.76
CA ASP A 316 -14.88 0.90 0.66
C ASP A 316 -15.54 -0.45 0.88
N GLU A 317 -14.78 -1.44 1.30
CA GLU A 317 -15.25 -2.81 1.56
C GLU A 317 -15.33 -3.14 3.06
N ASP A 318 -15.09 -2.14 3.93
CA ASP A 318 -15.13 -2.35 5.38
C ASP A 318 -16.55 -2.51 5.88
N SER A 319 -16.83 -3.62 6.58
CA SER A 319 -18.04 -3.89 7.35
C SER A 319 -19.37 -3.65 6.61
N PRO A 320 -19.72 -4.52 5.62
CA PRO A 320 -20.98 -4.43 4.92
C PRO A 320 -22.19 -4.34 5.89
N GLY A 321 -23.11 -3.41 5.63
CA GLY A 321 -24.33 -3.21 6.44
C GLY A 321 -24.13 -2.42 7.74
N LEU A 322 -22.90 -2.11 8.15
CA LEU A 322 -22.59 -1.27 9.30
C LEU A 322 -21.96 0.06 8.90
N ASN A 323 -21.13 0.04 7.84
CA ASN A 323 -20.39 1.19 7.36
C ASN A 323 -21.28 2.07 6.46
N PRO A 324 -21.51 3.35 6.79
CA PRO A 324 -22.29 4.26 5.94
C PRO A 324 -21.65 4.56 4.59
N ASN A 325 -20.33 4.31 4.45
CA ASN A 325 -19.57 4.51 3.20
C ASN A 325 -19.34 3.20 2.42
N TYR A 326 -19.96 2.09 2.85
CA TYR A 326 -19.78 0.81 2.15
C TYR A 326 -20.05 0.95 0.64
N ASP A 327 -19.14 0.41 -0.17
CA ASP A 327 -19.17 0.46 -1.63
C ASP A 327 -18.96 1.86 -2.27
N HIS A 328 -18.77 2.92 -1.48
CA HIS A 328 -18.40 4.23 -2.02
C HIS A 328 -16.93 4.27 -2.44
N LEU A 329 -16.65 5.01 -3.51
CA LEU A 329 -15.28 5.22 -3.99
C LEU A 329 -14.52 6.14 -3.02
N ILE A 330 -13.46 5.60 -2.41
CA ILE A 330 -12.61 6.32 -1.45
C ILE A 330 -11.67 7.26 -2.21
N ARG A 331 -11.77 8.57 -1.92
CA ARG A 331 -10.89 9.61 -2.46
C ARG A 331 -10.60 10.67 -1.40
N GLY A 332 -9.33 10.85 -1.04
CA GLY A 332 -8.92 11.79 0.02
C GLY A 332 -9.21 11.31 1.45
N THR A 333 -9.59 10.06 1.59
CA THR A 333 -9.72 9.35 2.87
C THR A 333 -8.80 8.14 2.81
N VAL A 334 -8.09 7.84 3.90
CA VAL A 334 -7.19 6.68 3.97
C VAL A 334 -7.96 5.39 3.73
N HIS A 335 -7.41 4.52 2.87
CA HIS A 335 -8.00 3.22 2.56
C HIS A 335 -7.94 2.26 3.74
N ASP A 336 -6.82 2.23 4.46
CA ASP A 336 -6.62 1.33 5.60
C ASP A 336 -7.79 1.44 6.60
N PRO A 337 -8.56 0.36 6.84
CA PRO A 337 -9.76 0.45 7.68
C PRO A 337 -9.45 0.82 9.12
N THR A 338 -8.37 0.29 9.69
CA THR A 338 -7.96 0.61 11.07
C THR A 338 -7.58 2.07 11.20
N ALA A 339 -6.73 2.59 10.31
CA ALA A 339 -6.36 4.00 10.31
C ALA A 339 -7.56 4.91 10.07
N ARG A 340 -8.49 4.53 9.18
CA ARG A 340 -9.71 5.29 8.90
C ARG A 340 -10.62 5.36 10.14
N ARG A 341 -10.85 4.24 10.82
CA ARG A 341 -11.61 4.16 12.07
C ARG A 341 -10.96 4.96 13.20
N MET A 342 -9.65 5.15 13.14
CA MET A 342 -8.88 6.03 14.04
C MET A 342 -8.84 7.50 13.59
N GLY A 343 -9.63 7.90 12.57
CA GLY A 343 -9.70 9.28 12.10
C GLY A 343 -8.68 9.66 11.03
N GLY A 344 -8.06 8.69 10.38
CA GLY A 344 -7.14 8.89 9.27
C GLY A 344 -5.68 9.14 9.68
N VAL A 345 -5.35 9.05 10.99
CA VAL A 345 -4.00 9.28 11.51
C VAL A 345 -3.56 8.11 12.37
N ALA A 346 -2.82 7.19 11.80
CA ALA A 346 -2.20 6.07 12.50
C ALA A 346 -0.71 5.98 12.16
N GLY A 347 0.09 5.40 13.04
CA GLY A 347 1.51 5.18 12.76
C GLY A 347 1.73 4.13 11.66
N SER A 348 0.73 3.31 11.36
CA SER A 348 0.78 2.24 10.35
C SER A 348 0.44 2.72 8.95
N ALA A 349 -0.48 3.69 8.79
CA ALA A 349 -1.01 4.20 7.52
C ALA A 349 -1.63 5.59 7.68
N GLY A 350 -1.92 6.27 6.56
CA GLY A 350 -2.65 7.54 6.52
C GLY A 350 -1.93 8.70 5.83
N VAL A 351 -0.67 8.55 5.46
CA VAL A 351 0.07 9.57 4.70
C VAL A 351 -0.30 9.49 3.22
N PHE A 352 -0.55 10.66 2.64
CA PHE A 352 -0.73 10.88 1.20
C PHE A 352 0.45 11.66 0.65
N SER A 353 0.87 11.37 -0.59
CA SER A 353 2.01 12.06 -1.22
C SER A 353 1.99 11.95 -2.74
N THR A 354 2.89 12.70 -3.37
CA THR A 354 3.24 12.64 -4.80
C THR A 354 4.57 11.89 -5.01
N ALA A 355 4.86 11.49 -6.25
CA ALA A 355 6.15 10.91 -6.59
C ALA A 355 7.31 11.90 -6.35
N ASP A 356 7.12 13.19 -6.68
CA ASP A 356 8.12 14.25 -6.45
C ASP A 356 8.52 14.36 -4.97
N ASP A 357 7.54 14.40 -4.07
CA ASP A 357 7.82 14.52 -2.63
C ASP A 357 8.50 13.25 -2.08
N VAL A 358 8.06 12.06 -2.50
CA VAL A 358 8.74 10.80 -2.14
C VAL A 358 10.17 10.78 -2.72
N GLY A 359 10.38 11.33 -3.91
CA GLY A 359 11.70 11.52 -4.52
C GLY A 359 12.61 12.46 -3.70
N ARG A 360 12.07 13.59 -3.21
CA ARG A 360 12.78 14.50 -2.29
C ARG A 360 13.23 13.79 -1.02
N TYR A 361 12.31 13.02 -0.40
CA TYR A 361 12.64 12.20 0.76
C TYR A 361 13.77 11.23 0.44
N SER A 362 13.65 10.49 -0.68
CA SER A 362 14.59 9.45 -1.09
C SER A 362 15.98 10.02 -1.36
N GLN A 363 16.07 11.13 -2.11
CA GLN A 363 17.35 11.77 -2.38
C GLN A 363 17.99 12.33 -1.12
N ALA A 364 17.21 13.00 -0.26
CA ALA A 364 17.74 13.52 1.01
C ALA A 364 18.26 12.40 1.92
N LEU A 365 17.58 11.24 1.93
CA LEU A 365 18.02 10.05 2.67
C LEU A 365 19.34 9.51 2.10
N LEU A 366 19.44 9.32 0.78
CA LEU A 366 20.66 8.84 0.12
C LEU A 366 21.84 9.80 0.35
N ASP A 367 21.60 11.12 0.25
CA ASP A 367 22.61 12.14 0.51
C ASP A 367 23.12 12.05 1.96
N ARG A 368 22.22 11.89 2.92
CA ARG A 368 22.58 11.75 4.34
C ARG A 368 23.40 10.48 4.60
N LEU A 369 23.02 9.35 4.00
CA LEU A 369 23.77 8.10 4.11
C LEU A 369 25.17 8.22 3.51
N ALA A 370 25.30 8.91 2.37
CA ALA A 370 26.57 9.16 1.70
C ALA A 370 27.44 10.25 2.38
N GLY A 371 26.98 10.87 3.46
CA GLY A 371 27.66 11.97 4.12
C GLY A 371 27.67 13.29 3.32
N ARG A 372 26.81 13.41 2.32
CA ARG A 372 26.59 14.66 1.57
C ARG A 372 25.72 15.62 2.37
N ALA A 373 25.74 16.92 2.00
CA ALA A 373 24.81 17.90 2.57
C ALA A 373 23.35 17.47 2.29
N SER A 374 22.56 17.39 3.35
CA SER A 374 21.19 16.88 3.26
C SER A 374 20.28 17.53 4.30
N PRO A 375 19.04 17.88 3.94
CA PRO A 375 18.01 18.32 4.89
C PRO A 375 17.39 17.15 5.68
N PHE A 376 17.78 15.89 5.44
CA PHE A 376 17.17 14.74 6.11
C PHE A 376 17.27 14.89 7.63
N PRO A 377 16.13 14.75 8.37
CA PRO A 377 16.04 15.18 9.76
C PRO A 377 16.58 14.16 10.78
N LEU A 378 17.51 13.29 10.38
CA LEU A 378 18.24 12.36 11.24
C LEU A 378 19.75 12.50 11.00
N LYS A 379 20.54 12.17 12.01
CA LYS A 379 22.00 12.02 11.88
C LYS A 379 22.33 10.83 10.98
N GLN A 380 23.49 10.90 10.32
CA GLN A 380 23.95 9.81 9.45
C GLN A 380 24.03 8.46 10.21
N SER A 381 24.57 8.45 11.42
CA SER A 381 24.68 7.22 12.23
C SER A 381 23.33 6.61 12.58
N THR A 382 22.33 7.44 12.89
CA THR A 382 20.98 6.98 13.18
C THR A 382 20.30 6.44 11.92
N LEU A 383 20.53 7.08 10.78
CA LEU A 383 20.00 6.62 9.51
C LEU A 383 20.66 5.33 9.05
N GLN A 384 21.98 5.18 9.26
CA GLN A 384 22.68 3.91 9.04
C GLN A 384 22.09 2.79 9.93
N LEU A 385 21.81 3.07 11.19
CA LEU A 385 21.11 2.13 12.07
C LEU A 385 19.72 1.78 11.53
N MET A 386 18.96 2.76 11.06
CA MET A 386 17.61 2.56 10.51
C MET A 386 17.59 1.66 9.28
N THR A 387 18.61 1.76 8.42
CA THR A 387 18.64 1.10 7.10
C THR A 387 19.51 -0.15 7.05
N SER A 388 20.21 -0.49 8.14
CA SER A 388 21.01 -1.73 8.24
C SER A 388 20.16 -2.89 8.79
N PRO A 389 20.56 -4.15 8.49
CA PRO A 389 19.94 -5.33 9.07
C PRO A 389 19.98 -5.29 10.60
N GLN A 390 18.84 -5.54 11.24
CA GLN A 390 18.70 -5.55 12.70
C GLN A 390 18.73 -6.98 13.30
N GLN A 391 18.79 -7.98 12.48
CA GLN A 391 18.89 -9.38 12.90
C GLN A 391 20.33 -9.71 13.32
N PRO A 392 20.53 -10.49 14.40
CA PRO A 392 21.85 -10.82 14.88
C PRO A 392 22.56 -11.82 13.94
N GLY A 393 23.88 -11.90 14.06
CA GLY A 393 24.66 -13.00 13.52
C GLY A 393 25.13 -12.83 12.07
N HIS A 394 25.23 -11.59 11.55
CA HIS A 394 25.86 -11.36 10.25
C HIS A 394 26.84 -10.18 10.29
N THR A 395 27.89 -10.31 9.48
CA THR A 395 28.88 -9.26 9.23
C THR A 395 28.76 -8.77 7.78
N PRO A 396 29.30 -7.60 7.43
CA PRO A 396 29.33 -7.15 6.03
C PRO A 396 29.94 -8.18 5.06
N ALA A 397 30.99 -8.89 5.47
CA ALA A 397 31.60 -9.92 4.64
C ALA A 397 30.71 -11.15 4.42
N GLN A 398 29.95 -11.57 5.46
CA GLN A 398 28.96 -12.64 5.32
C GLN A 398 27.80 -12.24 4.42
N LEU A 399 27.36 -10.98 4.54
CA LEU A 399 26.29 -10.43 3.69
C LEU A 399 26.74 -10.37 2.22
N GLU A 400 27.97 -9.93 1.96
CA GLU A 400 28.54 -9.91 0.60
C GLU A 400 28.69 -11.32 0.01
N ALA A 401 29.21 -12.29 0.79
CA ALA A 401 29.31 -13.68 0.36
C ALA A 401 27.92 -14.27 0.02
N ALA A 402 26.90 -13.98 0.84
CA ALA A 402 25.53 -14.42 0.59
C ALA A 402 24.93 -13.74 -0.65
N ASN A 403 25.20 -12.44 -0.88
CA ASN A 403 24.82 -11.73 -2.09
C ASN A 403 25.41 -12.38 -3.35
N ASN A 404 26.72 -12.75 -3.30
CA ASN A 404 27.38 -13.42 -4.41
C ASN A 404 26.75 -14.80 -4.71
N ALA A 405 26.46 -15.58 -3.67
CA ALA A 405 25.79 -16.87 -3.83
C ALA A 405 24.37 -16.71 -4.40
N THR A 406 23.62 -15.69 -3.96
CA THR A 406 22.29 -15.37 -4.46
C THR A 406 22.33 -14.99 -5.93
N ARG A 407 23.26 -14.11 -6.36
CA ARG A 407 23.44 -13.76 -7.78
C ARG A 407 23.69 -15.00 -8.64
N GLN A 408 24.61 -15.87 -8.22
CA GLN A 408 24.90 -17.11 -8.94
C GLN A 408 23.69 -18.07 -9.01
N ALA A 409 22.86 -18.10 -7.99
CA ALA A 409 21.63 -18.91 -7.99
C ALA A 409 20.59 -18.36 -8.99
N ILE A 410 20.45 -17.03 -9.02
CA ILE A 410 19.54 -16.34 -9.95
C ILE A 410 19.99 -16.54 -11.40
N GLU A 411 21.30 -16.40 -11.70
CA GLU A 411 21.85 -16.62 -13.04
C GLU A 411 21.59 -18.03 -13.59
N LYS A 412 21.54 -19.02 -12.70
CA LYS A 412 21.26 -20.42 -13.05
C LYS A 412 19.77 -20.74 -13.12
N ALA A 413 18.91 -19.81 -12.73
CA ALA A 413 17.46 -20.02 -12.73
C ALA A 413 16.91 -20.11 -14.18
N PRO A 414 15.85 -20.89 -14.42
CA PRO A 414 15.22 -20.99 -15.75
C PRO A 414 14.75 -19.64 -16.32
N ASN A 415 14.40 -18.71 -15.46
CA ASN A 415 14.02 -17.34 -15.83
C ASN A 415 14.73 -16.34 -14.90
N PRO A 416 16.00 -16.00 -15.17
CA PRO A 416 16.81 -15.15 -14.28
C PRO A 416 16.32 -13.70 -14.20
N THR A 417 15.39 -13.29 -15.07
CA THR A 417 14.79 -11.94 -15.07
C THR A 417 13.48 -11.85 -14.32
N ASP A 418 12.96 -12.96 -13.78
CA ASP A 418 11.73 -12.95 -13.00
C ASP A 418 11.97 -12.33 -11.62
N SER A 419 11.49 -11.10 -11.42
CA SER A 419 11.63 -10.33 -10.19
C SER A 419 11.06 -11.04 -8.94
N LEU A 420 10.17 -12.02 -9.12
CA LEU A 420 9.64 -12.83 -8.01
C LEU A 420 10.64 -13.83 -7.44
N LEU A 421 11.76 -14.09 -8.13
CA LEU A 421 12.81 -14.99 -7.64
C LEU A 421 13.65 -14.36 -6.53
N ALA A 422 13.82 -13.03 -6.52
CA ALA A 422 14.70 -12.35 -5.57
C ALA A 422 14.44 -12.71 -4.09
N PRO A 423 13.19 -12.75 -3.59
CA PRO A 423 12.91 -13.18 -2.21
C PRO A 423 13.09 -14.69 -1.99
N GLY A 424 13.14 -15.48 -3.05
CA GLY A 424 13.39 -16.93 -2.96
C GLY A 424 14.84 -17.28 -2.67
N TYR A 425 15.75 -16.29 -2.72
CA TYR A 425 17.19 -16.45 -2.49
C TYR A 425 17.66 -15.48 -1.40
N PRO A 426 17.28 -15.70 -0.13
CA PRO A 426 17.65 -14.79 0.95
C PRO A 426 19.18 -14.76 1.14
N ALA A 427 19.70 -13.59 1.48
CA ALA A 427 21.14 -13.37 1.69
C ALA A 427 21.71 -14.29 2.77
N ILE A 428 20.95 -14.51 3.83
CA ILE A 428 21.29 -15.45 4.90
C ILE A 428 20.06 -16.35 5.09
N ALA A 429 20.20 -17.59 4.73
CA ALA A 429 19.11 -18.55 4.78
C ALA A 429 18.46 -18.61 6.17
N GLY A 430 17.13 -18.56 6.20
CA GLY A 430 16.34 -18.64 7.44
C GLY A 430 16.22 -17.32 8.21
N GLN A 431 16.85 -16.23 7.74
CA GLN A 431 16.69 -14.89 8.33
C GLN A 431 15.89 -13.98 7.41
N ASN A 432 14.97 -13.22 8.01
CA ASN A 432 14.26 -12.13 7.36
C ASN A 432 14.99 -10.82 7.67
N LEU A 433 15.79 -10.32 6.75
CA LEU A 433 16.63 -9.14 6.98
C LEU A 433 15.78 -7.87 6.85
N ARG A 434 15.70 -7.13 7.96
CA ARG A 434 15.01 -5.84 8.03
C ARG A 434 15.85 -4.79 8.74
N GLY A 435 15.72 -3.55 8.27
CA GLY A 435 16.03 -2.37 9.04
C GLY A 435 14.82 -1.95 9.91
N PHE A 436 14.88 -0.77 10.50
CA PHE A 436 13.73 -0.19 11.18
C PHE A 436 12.70 0.26 10.14
N SER A 437 11.59 -0.46 10.05
CA SER A 437 10.53 -0.37 9.04
C SER A 437 10.92 -0.67 7.58
N TRP A 438 12.19 -0.84 7.25
CA TRP A 438 12.62 -1.14 5.89
C TRP A 438 12.75 -2.64 5.65
N ASP A 439 12.24 -3.10 4.52
CA ASP A 439 12.58 -4.41 3.98
C ASP A 439 13.97 -4.37 3.34
N ILE A 440 14.79 -5.38 3.65
CA ILE A 440 16.10 -5.57 3.03
C ILE A 440 16.09 -6.88 2.25
N ASP A 441 15.72 -7.98 2.91
CA ASP A 441 15.59 -9.30 2.29
C ASP A 441 14.56 -10.16 3.03
N THR A 442 13.29 -9.97 2.67
CA THR A 442 12.12 -10.71 3.17
C THR A 442 11.26 -11.14 2.00
N GLU A 443 10.19 -11.86 2.23
CA GLU A 443 9.18 -12.17 1.22
C GLU A 443 8.50 -10.91 0.64
N LEU A 444 8.60 -9.78 1.32
CA LEU A 444 8.04 -8.49 0.90
C LEU A 444 9.03 -7.68 0.03
N SER A 445 10.28 -8.13 -0.13
CA SER A 445 11.33 -7.42 -0.88
C SER A 445 11.25 -7.58 -2.41
N LYS A 446 10.12 -8.01 -2.94
CA LYS A 446 9.89 -8.16 -4.40
C LYS A 446 10.14 -6.89 -5.21
N PRO A 447 9.81 -5.67 -4.72
CA PRO A 447 10.10 -4.42 -5.44
C PRO A 447 11.60 -4.15 -5.66
N ARG A 448 12.51 -4.84 -4.96
CA ARG A 448 13.96 -4.79 -5.22
C ARG A 448 14.32 -5.18 -6.65
N GLY A 449 13.54 -6.09 -7.26
CA GLY A 449 13.90 -6.70 -8.52
C GLY A 449 15.13 -7.61 -8.41
N MET A 450 15.77 -7.89 -9.55
CA MET A 450 16.81 -8.91 -9.68
C MET A 450 18.24 -8.36 -9.57
N LEU A 451 18.46 -7.08 -9.82
CA LEU A 451 19.79 -6.50 -9.94
C LEU A 451 20.25 -5.69 -8.73
N PHE A 452 19.33 -5.01 -8.03
CA PHE A 452 19.71 -4.32 -6.81
C PHE A 452 20.19 -5.33 -5.75
N PRO A 453 21.32 -5.05 -5.07
CA PRO A 453 21.91 -5.99 -4.13
C PRO A 453 21.07 -6.10 -2.85
N ILE A 454 21.24 -7.22 -2.16
CA ILE A 454 20.77 -7.34 -0.77
C ILE A 454 21.66 -6.45 0.09
N GLY A 455 21.03 -5.49 0.76
CA GLY A 455 21.71 -4.32 1.37
C GLY A 455 21.11 -3.02 0.86
N SER A 456 20.51 -3.02 -0.35
CA SER A 456 19.50 -2.06 -0.73
C SER A 456 18.22 -2.35 0.07
N PHE A 457 17.34 -1.38 0.22
CA PHE A 457 16.17 -1.48 1.08
C PHE A 457 14.98 -0.73 0.49
N GLY A 458 13.80 -1.11 0.92
CA GLY A 458 12.59 -0.47 0.45
C GLY A 458 11.36 -0.85 1.26
N HIS A 459 10.21 -0.46 0.77
CA HIS A 459 8.92 -0.84 1.33
C HIS A 459 7.84 -0.71 0.26
N SER A 460 6.73 -1.43 0.46
CA SER A 460 5.54 -1.30 -0.38
C SER A 460 4.32 -0.89 0.44
N GLY A 461 3.29 -0.37 -0.22
CA GLY A 461 1.98 -0.09 0.36
C GLY A 461 0.89 -0.88 -0.34
N PHE A 462 -0.10 -1.31 0.44
CA PHE A 462 -1.21 -2.15 -0.03
C PHE A 462 -2.00 -1.53 -1.19
N THR A 463 -2.07 -0.22 -1.25
CA THR A 463 -2.76 0.55 -2.30
C THR A 463 -2.12 0.44 -3.69
N GLY A 464 -0.91 -0.12 -3.79
CA GLY A 464 -0.17 -0.28 -5.04
C GLY A 464 1.00 0.68 -5.16
N VAL A 465 1.58 1.08 -4.05
CA VAL A 465 2.74 1.96 -4.01
C VAL A 465 3.99 1.21 -3.57
N SER A 466 5.16 1.63 -4.05
CA SER A 466 6.45 1.09 -3.61
C SER A 466 7.56 2.12 -3.75
N LEU A 467 8.54 2.01 -2.85
CA LEU A 467 9.79 2.73 -2.86
C LEU A 467 10.93 1.75 -2.61
N TRP A 468 11.94 1.75 -3.48
CA TRP A 468 13.17 1.00 -3.28
C TRP A 468 14.38 1.89 -3.45
N LEU A 469 15.34 1.81 -2.52
CA LEU A 469 16.54 2.64 -2.49
C LEU A 469 17.79 1.75 -2.49
N ASP A 470 18.77 2.11 -3.28
CA ASP A 470 20.09 1.49 -3.30
C ASP A 470 21.20 2.53 -3.06
N PRO A 471 21.69 2.61 -1.81
CA PRO A 471 22.76 3.54 -1.48
C PRO A 471 24.07 3.25 -2.26
N GLY A 472 24.29 1.99 -2.66
CA GLY A 472 25.52 1.58 -3.37
C GLY A 472 25.64 2.21 -4.75
N SER A 473 24.51 2.39 -5.43
CA SER A 473 24.46 3.03 -6.77
C SER A 473 23.87 4.45 -6.74
N ASP A 474 23.58 4.99 -5.56
CA ASP A 474 22.88 6.29 -5.41
C ASP A 474 21.59 6.36 -6.26
N THR A 475 20.75 5.31 -6.13
CA THR A 475 19.57 5.13 -6.97
C THR A 475 18.33 4.89 -6.12
N TYR A 476 17.20 5.43 -6.55
CA TYR A 476 15.89 5.06 -6.02
C TYR A 476 14.87 4.82 -7.14
N VAL A 477 13.91 3.95 -6.88
CA VAL A 477 12.80 3.64 -7.78
C VAL A 477 11.50 3.79 -7.00
N ILE A 478 10.62 4.64 -7.51
CA ILE A 478 9.29 4.91 -6.95
C ILE A 478 8.25 4.47 -7.96
N VAL A 479 7.27 3.71 -7.51
CA VAL A 479 6.07 3.37 -8.27
C VAL A 479 4.87 3.71 -7.39
N LEU A 480 4.08 4.69 -7.79
CA LEU A 480 2.83 5.04 -7.12
C LEU A 480 1.67 4.71 -8.06
N ALA A 481 0.80 3.81 -7.64
CA ALA A 481 -0.35 3.38 -8.41
C ALA A 481 -1.59 3.17 -7.52
N ASN A 482 -2.76 3.23 -8.12
CA ASN A 482 -4.04 2.97 -7.47
C ASN A 482 -4.56 1.56 -7.84
N VAL A 483 -3.75 0.53 -7.63
CA VAL A 483 -4.01 -0.83 -8.14
C VAL A 483 -5.27 -1.47 -7.56
N ILE A 484 -5.57 -1.22 -6.27
CA ILE A 484 -6.76 -1.76 -5.61
C ILE A 484 -8.05 -0.99 -5.92
N HIS A 485 -7.95 0.07 -6.72
CA HIS A 485 -9.07 0.81 -7.26
C HIS A 485 -10.03 -0.12 -8.05
N GLN A 486 -9.50 -1.09 -8.78
CA GLN A 486 -10.28 -2.17 -9.39
C GLN A 486 -10.26 -3.41 -8.49
N ARG A 487 -11.45 -3.87 -8.11
CA ARG A 487 -11.59 -5.09 -7.31
C ARG A 487 -10.94 -6.30 -7.98
N GLY A 488 -10.24 -7.09 -7.19
CA GLY A 488 -9.57 -8.31 -7.65
C GLY A 488 -8.33 -8.06 -8.50
N GLY A 489 -7.77 -6.85 -8.51
CA GLY A 489 -6.47 -6.55 -9.12
C GLY A 489 -5.33 -7.33 -8.46
N PRO A 490 -4.33 -7.82 -9.24
CA PRO A 490 -3.17 -8.49 -8.67
C PRO A 490 -2.28 -7.47 -7.93
N PRO A 491 -1.53 -7.90 -6.92
CA PRO A 491 -0.51 -7.05 -6.31
C PRO A 491 0.47 -6.50 -7.35
N ILE A 492 0.83 -5.23 -7.24
CA ILE A 492 1.75 -4.54 -8.16
C ILE A 492 3.23 -4.91 -7.92
N VAL A 493 3.55 -5.65 -6.88
CA VAL A 493 4.93 -5.93 -6.45
C VAL A 493 5.80 -6.55 -7.54
N ARG A 494 5.23 -7.36 -8.46
CA ARG A 494 5.95 -7.87 -9.61
C ARG A 494 6.33 -6.75 -10.58
N LEU A 495 5.38 -5.90 -10.97
CA LEU A 495 5.65 -4.76 -11.84
C LEU A 495 6.71 -3.84 -11.25
N SER A 496 6.62 -3.54 -9.95
CA SER A 496 7.64 -2.72 -9.25
C SER A 496 9.03 -3.34 -9.34
N GLY A 497 9.15 -4.66 -9.16
CA GLY A 497 10.42 -5.39 -9.30
C GLY A 497 10.94 -5.44 -10.74
N ASP A 498 10.05 -5.59 -11.73
CA ASP A 498 10.41 -5.57 -13.15
C ASP A 498 10.88 -4.16 -13.56
N ILE A 499 10.23 -3.10 -13.08
CA ILE A 499 10.65 -1.71 -13.26
C ILE A 499 12.03 -1.48 -12.64
N ALA A 500 12.26 -1.93 -11.40
CA ALA A 500 13.53 -1.78 -10.70
C ALA A 500 14.67 -2.52 -11.44
N THR A 501 14.41 -3.75 -11.91
CA THR A 501 15.35 -4.53 -12.72
C THR A 501 15.69 -3.80 -14.01
N THR A 502 14.67 -3.34 -14.74
CA THR A 502 14.84 -2.62 -16.01
C THR A 502 15.57 -1.31 -15.83
N ALA A 503 15.26 -0.54 -14.76
CA ALA A 503 15.95 0.68 -14.43
C ALA A 503 17.44 0.44 -14.19
N ALA A 504 17.78 -0.59 -13.40
CA ALA A 504 19.18 -0.96 -13.16
C ALA A 504 19.90 -1.39 -14.44
N GLN A 505 19.23 -2.10 -15.36
CA GLN A 505 19.78 -2.45 -16.69
C GLN A 505 20.05 -1.21 -17.54
N VAL A 506 19.10 -0.29 -17.63
CA VAL A 506 19.21 0.96 -18.40
C VAL A 506 20.35 1.83 -17.87
N LEU A 507 20.53 1.85 -16.55
CA LEU A 507 21.60 2.59 -15.88
C LEU A 507 22.93 1.85 -15.84
N HIS A 508 23.01 0.63 -16.42
CA HIS A 508 24.19 -0.24 -16.39
C HIS A 508 24.73 -0.53 -14.98
N LEU A 509 23.83 -0.62 -14.01
CA LEU A 509 24.18 -0.95 -12.63
C LEU A 509 24.42 -2.45 -12.49
N TYR A 510 25.51 -2.83 -11.82
CA TYR A 510 25.82 -4.23 -11.48
C TYR A 510 25.91 -5.21 -12.70
N SER A 511 25.97 -4.69 -13.91
CA SER A 511 26.34 -5.48 -15.09
C SER A 511 27.86 -5.72 -15.10
N ASN A 512 28.29 -6.98 -15.20
CA ASN A 512 29.69 -7.37 -15.41
C ASN A 512 30.19 -6.92 -16.77
#